data_1ee311f9bc3dcc645a13b5bdd65500f4
#
_entry.id   1ee311f9bc3dcc645a13b5bdd65500f4
#
_cell.length_a   1.000
_cell.length_b   1.000
_cell.length_c   1.000
_cell.angle_alpha   90.00
_cell.angle_beta   90.00
_cell.angle_gamma   90.00
#
_symmetry.space_group_name_H-M   'P 1'
#
loop_
_entity.id
_entity.type
_entity.pdbx_description
1 polymer ?
#
loop_
_entity_poly.entity_id
_entity_poly.type
_entity_poly.pdbx_seq_one_letter_code
_entity_poly.pdbx_strand_id
1 'polypeptide(L)'
;MQDLSKISVVLPSLDPDEKLIAVVDGLLEYGFSDIILVNDGSKPENLHYFTDLAAAHPEIHLLHHEVNKGKGAALKNAFRYFLENRPEGFGVVTVDGDNQHHPADTKACSEHMLATGHCVLGCRDFNQDDVPTRSRFGNKTTSLVFKIFVGMTISDTQTGLRALTRSALETLVDVYGDRFEYETNMLLAFKTYGIAFDEVKIRTVYIEENKSSHFRTFTDSWRIYKLILAHFFGTR
;
A
#
# COMPACT_ATOMS: atom_id res chain seq x y z
N MET A 1 -20.64 -10.72 9.08
CA MET A 1 -19.67 -10.49 8.00
C MET A 1 -19.70 -9.01 7.70
N GLN A 2 -18.57 -8.33 7.72
CA GLN A 2 -18.53 -6.90 7.40
C GLN A 2 -18.79 -6.71 5.90
N ASP A 3 -19.38 -5.58 5.54
CA ASP A 3 -19.77 -5.27 4.16
C ASP A 3 -18.56 -4.72 3.37
N LEU A 4 -17.88 -5.62 2.66
CA LEU A 4 -16.72 -5.25 1.83
C LEU A 4 -17.08 -4.39 0.61
N SER A 5 -18.36 -4.27 0.24
CA SER A 5 -18.77 -3.41 -0.89
C SER A 5 -18.48 -1.91 -0.65
N LYS A 6 -18.18 -1.54 0.60
CA LYS A 6 -17.76 -0.19 0.98
C LYS A 6 -16.26 0.06 0.91
N ILE A 7 -15.49 -0.95 0.51
CA ILE A 7 -14.03 -0.88 0.44
C ILE A 7 -13.60 -1.03 -1.02
N SER A 8 -12.86 -0.05 -1.52
CA SER A 8 -12.17 -0.18 -2.80
C SER A 8 -10.75 -0.73 -2.58
N VAL A 9 -10.34 -1.70 -3.38
CA VAL A 9 -8.93 -2.14 -3.41
C VAL A 9 -8.17 -1.21 -4.35
N VAL A 10 -7.06 -0.65 -3.89
CA VAL A 10 -6.14 0.15 -4.71
C VAL A 10 -4.93 -0.69 -5.06
N LEU A 11 -4.72 -0.93 -6.36
CA LEU A 11 -3.71 -1.83 -6.90
C LEU A 11 -2.81 -1.09 -7.91
N PRO A 12 -1.76 -0.35 -7.44
CA PRO A 12 -0.80 0.29 -8.33
C PRO A 12 0.14 -0.75 -8.91
N SER A 13 0.40 -0.67 -10.22
CA SER A 13 1.28 -1.60 -10.90
C SER A 13 2.10 -0.94 -12.00
N LEU A 14 3.34 -1.40 -12.14
CA LEU A 14 4.29 -0.99 -13.19
C LEU A 14 4.96 -2.23 -13.76
N ASP A 15 4.85 -2.41 -15.06
CA ASP A 15 5.43 -3.56 -15.79
C ASP A 15 5.07 -4.90 -15.12
N PRO A 16 3.75 -5.21 -14.92
CA PRO A 16 3.33 -6.42 -14.25
C PRO A 16 3.64 -7.67 -15.07
N ASP A 17 3.56 -8.80 -14.38
CA ASP A 17 3.54 -10.15 -14.97
C ASP A 17 2.24 -10.89 -14.58
N GLU A 18 2.18 -12.17 -14.81
CA GLU A 18 1.03 -13.04 -14.50
C GLU A 18 0.59 -13.00 -13.02
N LYS A 19 1.45 -12.53 -12.12
CA LYS A 19 1.11 -12.37 -10.70
C LYS A 19 -0.02 -11.36 -10.49
N LEU A 20 -0.11 -10.32 -11.34
CA LEU A 20 -1.20 -9.36 -11.26
C LEU A 20 -2.57 -10.02 -11.46
N ILE A 21 -2.66 -10.98 -12.38
CA ILE A 21 -3.89 -11.76 -12.62
C ILE A 21 -4.26 -12.53 -11.35
N ALA A 22 -3.29 -13.27 -10.77
CA ALA A 22 -3.51 -14.04 -9.55
C ALA A 22 -3.95 -13.17 -8.36
N VAL A 23 -3.41 -11.94 -8.24
CA VAL A 23 -3.83 -10.98 -7.22
C VAL A 23 -5.29 -10.57 -7.41
N VAL A 24 -5.67 -10.20 -8.62
CA VAL A 24 -7.06 -9.79 -8.95
C VAL A 24 -8.04 -10.93 -8.69
N ASP A 25 -7.78 -12.11 -9.24
CA ASP A 25 -8.63 -13.29 -9.06
C ASP A 25 -8.83 -13.63 -7.57
N GLY A 26 -7.73 -13.63 -6.81
CA GLY A 26 -7.79 -13.85 -5.38
C GLY A 26 -8.61 -12.80 -4.62
N LEU A 27 -8.51 -11.53 -4.98
CA LEU A 27 -9.30 -10.45 -4.36
C LEU A 27 -10.80 -10.63 -4.65
N LEU A 28 -11.16 -10.93 -5.90
CA LEU A 28 -12.55 -11.20 -6.30
C LEU A 28 -13.12 -12.42 -5.59
N GLU A 29 -12.35 -13.52 -5.50
CA GLU A 29 -12.75 -14.74 -4.77
C GLU A 29 -13.03 -14.46 -3.28
N TYR A 30 -12.27 -13.55 -2.67
CA TYR A 30 -12.47 -13.15 -1.26
C TYR A 30 -13.56 -12.10 -1.05
N GLY A 31 -14.28 -11.71 -2.12
CA GLY A 31 -15.50 -10.91 -2.07
C GLY A 31 -15.30 -9.41 -2.20
N PHE A 32 -14.13 -8.95 -2.66
CA PHE A 32 -13.97 -7.57 -3.09
C PHE A 32 -14.66 -7.36 -4.44
N SER A 33 -15.42 -6.28 -4.56
CA SER A 33 -16.23 -5.95 -5.74
C SER A 33 -15.93 -4.57 -6.34
N ASP A 34 -14.87 -3.92 -5.88
CA ASP A 34 -14.43 -2.62 -6.40
C ASP A 34 -12.90 -2.54 -6.34
N ILE A 35 -12.24 -2.60 -7.50
CA ILE A 35 -10.80 -2.59 -7.64
C ILE A 35 -10.39 -1.40 -8.51
N ILE A 36 -9.62 -0.49 -7.95
CA ILE A 36 -8.99 0.64 -8.65
C ILE A 36 -7.59 0.21 -9.05
N LEU A 37 -7.46 -0.30 -10.28
CA LEU A 37 -6.19 -0.74 -10.85
C LEU A 37 -5.49 0.45 -11.51
N VAL A 38 -4.25 0.74 -11.13
CA VAL A 38 -3.49 1.86 -11.70
C VAL A 38 -2.29 1.36 -12.48
N ASN A 39 -2.29 1.59 -13.79
CA ASN A 39 -1.11 1.43 -14.63
C ASN A 39 -0.24 2.68 -14.51
N ASP A 40 0.92 2.58 -13.87
CA ASP A 40 1.86 3.70 -13.68
C ASP A 40 2.86 3.84 -14.84
N GLY A 41 2.36 3.83 -16.08
CA GLY A 41 3.18 4.03 -17.26
C GLY A 41 4.04 2.82 -17.64
N SER A 42 3.42 1.65 -17.64
CA SER A 42 4.06 0.40 -18.06
C SER A 42 4.39 0.41 -19.56
N LYS A 43 5.37 -0.42 -19.93
CA LYS A 43 5.77 -0.63 -21.32
C LYS A 43 4.65 -1.20 -22.16
N PRO A 44 4.63 -0.92 -23.50
CA PRO A 44 3.58 -1.40 -24.39
C PRO A 44 3.33 -2.91 -24.35
N GLU A 45 4.38 -3.71 -24.22
CA GLU A 45 4.30 -5.17 -24.13
C GLU A 45 3.53 -5.69 -22.90
N ASN A 46 3.44 -4.89 -21.83
CA ASN A 46 2.77 -5.27 -20.57
C ASN A 46 1.36 -4.65 -20.43
N LEU A 47 0.91 -3.84 -21.40
CA LEU A 47 -0.40 -3.19 -21.32
C LEU A 47 -1.56 -4.17 -21.35
N HIS A 48 -1.38 -5.31 -22.00
CA HIS A 48 -2.41 -6.35 -22.12
C HIS A 48 -2.87 -6.86 -20.75
N TYR A 49 -1.99 -6.96 -19.74
CA TYR A 49 -2.38 -7.37 -18.38
C TYR A 49 -3.46 -6.46 -17.79
N PHE A 50 -3.39 -5.16 -18.06
CA PHE A 50 -4.37 -4.20 -17.55
C PHE A 50 -5.67 -4.21 -18.37
N THR A 51 -5.54 -4.20 -19.70
CA THR A 51 -6.71 -4.14 -20.60
C THR A 51 -7.53 -5.42 -20.54
N ASP A 52 -6.88 -6.58 -20.49
CA ASP A 52 -7.56 -7.87 -20.45
C ASP A 52 -8.29 -8.07 -19.11
N LEU A 53 -7.64 -7.70 -17.99
CA LEU A 53 -8.29 -7.72 -16.68
C LEU A 53 -9.49 -6.78 -16.61
N ALA A 54 -9.36 -5.54 -17.09
CA ALA A 54 -10.47 -4.58 -17.07
C ALA A 54 -11.61 -5.00 -18.04
N ALA A 55 -11.31 -5.71 -19.12
CA ALA A 55 -12.33 -6.24 -20.03
C ALA A 55 -13.04 -7.47 -19.44
N ALA A 56 -12.33 -8.29 -18.66
CA ALA A 56 -12.88 -9.52 -18.07
C ALA A 56 -13.70 -9.27 -16.80
N HIS A 57 -13.39 -8.21 -16.04
CA HIS A 57 -13.94 -7.96 -14.71
C HIS A 57 -14.54 -6.54 -14.60
N PRO A 58 -15.87 -6.40 -14.58
CA PRO A 58 -16.56 -5.11 -14.45
C PRO A 58 -16.30 -4.43 -13.09
N GLU A 59 -15.77 -5.16 -12.11
CA GLU A 59 -15.35 -4.66 -10.80
C GLU A 59 -14.08 -3.81 -10.88
N ILE A 60 -13.34 -3.85 -12.01
CA ILE A 60 -12.07 -3.14 -12.18
C ILE A 60 -12.29 -1.78 -12.82
N HIS A 61 -11.80 -0.75 -12.15
CA HIS A 61 -11.67 0.60 -12.68
C HIS A 61 -10.20 0.88 -12.99
N LEU A 62 -9.87 0.87 -14.29
CA LEU A 62 -8.50 1.07 -14.77
C LEU A 62 -8.20 2.57 -14.87
N LEU A 63 -7.18 3.00 -14.12
CA LEU A 63 -6.54 4.31 -14.27
C LEU A 63 -5.20 4.17 -14.99
N HIS A 64 -4.87 5.14 -15.85
CA HIS A 64 -3.68 5.05 -16.67
C HIS A 64 -2.82 6.32 -16.56
N HIS A 65 -1.52 6.15 -16.34
CA HIS A 65 -0.51 7.18 -16.54
C HIS A 65 0.22 6.92 -17.85
N GLU A 66 0.41 7.96 -18.67
CA GLU A 66 1.16 7.85 -19.93
C GLU A 66 2.64 7.53 -19.69
N VAL A 67 3.19 7.96 -18.57
CA VAL A 67 4.57 7.73 -18.14
C VAL A 67 4.64 7.39 -16.67
N ASN A 68 5.69 6.68 -16.26
CA ASN A 68 5.93 6.36 -14.85
C ASN A 68 6.07 7.63 -14.00
N LYS A 69 5.11 7.85 -13.12
CA LYS A 69 5.08 8.95 -12.14
C LYS A 69 5.53 8.51 -10.75
N GLY A 70 5.54 7.20 -10.50
CA GLY A 70 5.93 6.56 -9.25
C GLY A 70 4.76 6.09 -8.39
N LYS A 71 5.04 5.13 -7.51
CA LYS A 71 4.03 4.47 -6.67
C LYS A 71 3.18 5.46 -5.86
N GLY A 72 3.81 6.49 -5.28
CA GLY A 72 3.08 7.52 -4.53
C GLY A 72 2.10 8.30 -5.40
N ALA A 73 2.48 8.65 -6.64
CA ALA A 73 1.60 9.32 -7.58
C ALA A 73 0.43 8.41 -7.99
N ALA A 74 0.68 7.12 -8.22
CA ALA A 74 -0.35 6.14 -8.53
C ALA A 74 -1.35 5.97 -7.38
N LEU A 75 -0.86 5.86 -6.15
CA LEU A 75 -1.70 5.79 -4.95
C LEU A 75 -2.57 7.05 -4.80
N LYS A 76 -1.97 8.24 -4.90
CA LYS A 76 -2.72 9.51 -4.80
C LYS A 76 -3.76 9.66 -5.91
N ASN A 77 -3.47 9.21 -7.13
CA ASN A 77 -4.45 9.21 -8.22
C ASN A 77 -5.64 8.31 -7.89
N ALA A 78 -5.40 7.09 -7.39
CA ALA A 78 -6.45 6.18 -6.96
C ALA A 78 -7.25 6.75 -5.78
N PHE A 79 -6.60 7.41 -4.82
CA PHE A 79 -7.28 8.03 -3.68
C PHE A 79 -8.20 9.18 -4.11
N ARG A 80 -7.77 10.04 -5.05
CA ARG A 80 -8.64 11.08 -5.64
C ARG A 80 -9.81 10.46 -6.34
N TYR A 81 -9.57 9.46 -7.18
CA TYR A 81 -10.64 8.74 -7.87
C TYR A 81 -11.68 8.17 -6.89
N PHE A 82 -11.22 7.52 -5.82
CA PHE A 82 -12.09 7.00 -4.77
C PHE A 82 -12.92 8.12 -4.11
N LEU A 83 -12.27 9.19 -3.68
CA LEU A 83 -12.95 10.32 -3.01
C LEU A 83 -14.03 10.96 -3.89
N GLU A 84 -13.78 11.07 -5.19
CA GLU A 84 -14.66 11.70 -6.17
C GLU A 84 -15.80 10.77 -6.63
N ASN A 85 -15.53 9.47 -6.78
CA ASN A 85 -16.44 8.54 -7.44
C ASN A 85 -17.11 7.52 -6.49
N ARG A 86 -16.76 7.49 -5.22
CA ARG A 86 -17.29 6.55 -4.21
C ARG A 86 -17.80 7.28 -2.97
N PRO A 87 -18.84 8.14 -3.08
CA PRO A 87 -19.30 8.99 -1.97
C PRO A 87 -19.69 8.18 -0.72
N GLU A 88 -20.24 6.98 -0.90
CA GLU A 88 -20.64 6.07 0.19
C GLU A 88 -19.53 5.10 0.62
N GLY A 89 -18.35 5.14 -0.03
CA GLY A 89 -17.21 4.29 0.29
C GLY A 89 -16.65 4.63 1.66
N PHE A 90 -16.39 3.61 2.48
CA PHE A 90 -15.81 3.76 3.82
C PHE A 90 -14.32 4.04 3.77
N GLY A 91 -13.62 3.42 2.84
CA GLY A 91 -12.18 3.59 2.67
C GLY A 91 -11.60 2.70 1.59
N VAL A 92 -10.30 2.67 1.51
CA VAL A 92 -9.57 1.83 0.56
C VAL A 92 -8.64 0.86 1.30
N VAL A 93 -8.25 -0.23 0.61
CA VAL A 93 -7.14 -1.06 1.01
C VAL A 93 -6.11 -1.10 -0.13
N THR A 94 -4.85 -0.76 0.15
CA THR A 94 -3.76 -0.81 -0.82
C THR A 94 -3.14 -2.21 -0.85
N VAL A 95 -2.87 -2.74 -2.05
CA VAL A 95 -2.26 -4.05 -2.27
C VAL A 95 -1.21 -3.92 -3.37
N ASP A 96 -0.08 -4.59 -3.24
CA ASP A 96 0.94 -4.64 -4.28
C ASP A 96 0.62 -5.74 -5.33
N GLY A 97 0.95 -5.47 -6.60
CA GLY A 97 0.68 -6.39 -7.71
C GLY A 97 1.62 -7.59 -7.84
N ASP A 98 2.52 -7.80 -6.87
CA ASP A 98 3.57 -8.83 -6.89
C ASP A 98 3.16 -10.16 -6.21
N ASN A 99 1.90 -10.27 -5.79
CA ASN A 99 1.30 -11.41 -5.10
C ASN A 99 1.95 -11.77 -3.75
N GLN A 100 2.56 -10.79 -3.07
CA GLN A 100 3.11 -10.99 -1.72
C GLN A 100 2.06 -10.81 -0.61
N HIS A 101 0.90 -10.26 -0.92
CA HIS A 101 -0.21 -10.08 0.02
C HIS A 101 -1.31 -11.12 -0.23
N HIS A 102 -1.53 -12.00 0.74
CA HIS A 102 -2.60 -12.98 0.62
C HIS A 102 -3.99 -12.30 0.73
N PRO A 103 -4.97 -12.62 -0.15
CA PRO A 103 -6.28 -11.96 -0.14
C PRO A 103 -7.02 -12.05 1.19
N ALA A 104 -6.85 -13.15 1.94
CA ALA A 104 -7.42 -13.27 3.29
C ALA A 104 -6.87 -12.22 4.28
N ASP A 105 -5.61 -11.81 4.13
CA ASP A 105 -4.99 -10.81 4.99
C ASP A 105 -5.49 -9.41 4.58
N THR A 106 -5.68 -9.16 3.28
CA THR A 106 -6.32 -7.95 2.74
C THR A 106 -7.74 -7.81 3.30
N LYS A 107 -8.50 -8.91 3.31
CA LYS A 107 -9.84 -8.97 3.88
C LYS A 107 -9.81 -8.70 5.39
N ALA A 108 -8.92 -9.33 6.13
CA ALA A 108 -8.80 -9.14 7.58
C ALA A 108 -8.49 -7.68 7.95
N CYS A 109 -7.57 -7.01 7.23
CA CYS A 109 -7.28 -5.59 7.42
C CYS A 109 -8.51 -4.71 7.12
N SER A 110 -9.24 -5.01 6.03
CA SER A 110 -10.45 -4.28 5.64
C SER A 110 -11.57 -4.44 6.67
N GLU A 111 -11.83 -5.67 7.13
CA GLU A 111 -12.84 -5.96 8.15
C GLU A 111 -12.49 -5.31 9.50
N HIS A 112 -11.22 -5.27 9.87
CA HIS A 112 -10.76 -4.57 11.07
C HIS A 112 -10.99 -3.06 10.96
N MET A 113 -10.65 -2.44 9.83
CA MET A 113 -10.93 -1.03 9.58
C MET A 113 -12.42 -0.71 9.65
N LEU A 114 -13.29 -1.54 9.06
CA LEU A 114 -14.74 -1.37 9.12
C LEU A 114 -15.29 -1.48 10.56
N ALA A 115 -14.69 -2.35 11.38
CA ALA A 115 -15.11 -2.58 12.76
C ALA A 115 -14.70 -1.46 13.72
N THR A 116 -13.49 -0.89 13.53
CA THR A 116 -12.90 0.07 14.47
C THR A 116 -13.01 1.52 14.02
N GLY A 117 -13.13 1.77 12.73
CA GLY A 117 -13.02 3.11 12.15
C GLY A 117 -11.59 3.65 12.14
N HIS A 118 -10.58 2.84 12.46
CA HIS A 118 -9.18 3.20 12.38
C HIS A 118 -8.56 2.74 11.07
N CYS A 119 -7.51 3.43 10.61
CA CYS A 119 -6.65 2.90 9.57
C CYS A 119 -5.97 1.62 10.05
N VAL A 120 -5.55 0.75 9.13
CA VAL A 120 -4.89 -0.52 9.49
C VAL A 120 -3.61 -0.69 8.70
N LEU A 121 -2.54 -1.08 9.41
CA LEU A 121 -1.29 -1.53 8.80
C LEU A 121 -1.23 -3.06 8.89
N GLY A 122 -1.10 -3.73 7.74
CA GLY A 122 -0.87 -5.16 7.70
C GLY A 122 0.60 -5.46 8.00
N CYS A 123 0.91 -5.94 9.20
CA CYS A 123 2.28 -6.08 9.68
C CYS A 123 2.78 -7.53 9.58
N ARG A 124 3.88 -7.74 8.88
CA ARG A 124 4.57 -9.02 8.78
C ARG A 124 5.32 -9.35 10.08
N ASP A 125 5.44 -10.63 10.38
CA ASP A 125 6.24 -11.10 11.52
C ASP A 125 7.69 -11.34 11.10
N PHE A 126 8.57 -10.40 11.37
CA PHE A 126 9.99 -10.50 11.07
C PHE A 126 10.79 -11.40 12.03
N ASN A 127 10.15 -12.06 12.99
CA ASN A 127 10.83 -12.99 13.90
C ASN A 127 10.76 -14.46 13.43
N GLN A 128 10.07 -14.74 12.32
CA GLN A 128 10.02 -16.08 11.72
C GLN A 128 11.38 -16.46 11.14
N ASP A 129 11.72 -17.76 11.18
CA ASP A 129 13.05 -18.25 10.81
C ASP A 129 13.36 -18.11 9.32
N ASP A 130 12.36 -18.11 8.45
CA ASP A 130 12.41 -17.96 7.01
C ASP A 130 12.60 -16.51 6.52
N VAL A 131 12.55 -15.53 7.45
CA VAL A 131 12.75 -14.12 7.12
C VAL A 131 14.24 -13.83 6.84
N PRO A 132 14.58 -13.30 5.65
CA PRO A 132 15.95 -12.92 5.34
C PRO A 132 16.52 -11.93 6.37
N THR A 133 17.74 -12.20 6.86
CA THR A 133 18.39 -11.37 7.90
C THR A 133 18.45 -9.89 7.52
N ARG A 134 18.64 -9.59 6.22
CA ARG A 134 18.65 -8.22 5.70
C ARG A 134 17.30 -7.51 5.87
N SER A 135 16.20 -8.20 5.56
CA SER A 135 14.84 -7.65 5.73
C SER A 135 14.52 -7.43 7.19
N ARG A 136 14.88 -8.40 8.04
CA ARG A 136 14.73 -8.30 9.51
C ARG A 136 15.49 -7.11 10.08
N PHE A 137 16.76 -6.94 9.70
CA PHE A 137 17.61 -5.85 10.18
C PHE A 137 17.10 -4.49 9.67
N GLY A 138 16.74 -4.39 8.39
CA GLY A 138 16.22 -3.16 7.77
C GLY A 138 14.94 -2.69 8.45
N ASN A 139 13.96 -3.58 8.64
CA ASN A 139 12.71 -3.22 9.29
C ASN A 139 12.93 -2.82 10.77
N LYS A 140 13.68 -3.63 11.55
CA LYS A 140 13.97 -3.31 12.96
C LYS A 140 14.65 -1.94 13.13
N THR A 141 15.60 -1.62 12.24
CA THR A 141 16.28 -0.32 12.26
C THR A 141 15.30 0.81 11.97
N THR A 142 14.48 0.69 10.94
CA THR A 142 13.51 1.73 10.58
C THR A 142 12.44 1.89 11.66
N SER A 143 11.91 0.79 12.22
CA SER A 143 10.96 0.83 13.34
C SER A 143 11.55 1.52 14.58
N LEU A 144 12.83 1.27 14.89
CA LEU A 144 13.53 1.95 15.98
C LEU A 144 13.69 3.45 15.71
N VAL A 145 14.02 3.83 14.49
CA VAL A 145 14.12 5.24 14.07
C VAL A 145 12.77 5.94 14.19
N PHE A 146 11.67 5.31 13.74
CA PHE A 146 10.31 5.83 13.94
C PHE A 146 9.97 6.01 15.42
N LYS A 147 10.31 5.03 16.26
CA LYS A 147 10.07 5.11 17.70
C LYS A 147 10.82 6.27 18.36
N ILE A 148 12.09 6.46 18.02
CA ILE A 148 12.94 7.49 18.65
C ILE A 148 12.62 8.89 18.12
N PHE A 149 12.53 9.07 16.80
CA PHE A 149 12.44 10.40 16.19
C PHE A 149 11.01 10.86 15.90
N VAL A 150 10.07 9.93 15.72
CA VAL A 150 8.66 10.25 15.44
C VAL A 150 7.78 10.02 16.67
N GLY A 151 8.24 9.21 17.61
CA GLY A 151 7.46 8.82 18.80
C GLY A 151 6.29 7.89 18.45
N MET A 152 6.43 7.10 17.36
CA MET A 152 5.47 6.10 16.94
C MET A 152 6.10 4.71 16.98
N THR A 153 5.37 3.75 17.54
CA THR A 153 5.76 2.33 17.49
C THR A 153 5.02 1.68 16.35
N ILE A 154 5.75 1.25 15.32
CA ILE A 154 5.23 0.56 14.15
C ILE A 154 6.07 -0.71 13.94
N SER A 155 5.41 -1.87 13.88
CA SER A 155 6.08 -3.16 13.76
C SER A 155 6.63 -3.43 12.35
N ASP A 156 5.93 -2.96 11.31
CA ASP A 156 6.34 -3.04 9.91
C ASP A 156 6.12 -1.69 9.20
N THR A 157 7.19 -0.91 9.08
CA THR A 157 7.15 0.40 8.42
C THR A 157 7.17 0.31 6.88
N GLN A 158 7.41 -0.88 6.33
CA GLN A 158 7.62 -1.10 4.89
C GLN A 158 6.48 -1.88 4.24
N THR A 159 5.40 -2.16 4.98
CA THR A 159 4.24 -2.86 4.42
C THR A 159 3.53 -2.02 3.37
N GLY A 160 3.20 -2.64 2.22
CA GLY A 160 2.32 -2.06 1.20
C GLY A 160 0.84 -2.31 1.48
N LEU A 161 0.50 -3.28 2.35
CA LEU A 161 -0.88 -3.59 2.72
C LEU A 161 -1.36 -2.63 3.80
N ARG A 162 -2.20 -1.67 3.42
CA ARG A 162 -2.75 -0.65 4.32
C ARG A 162 -4.24 -0.44 4.04
N ALA A 163 -5.07 -0.54 5.04
CA ALA A 163 -6.46 -0.13 4.94
C ALA A 163 -6.59 1.30 5.50
N LEU A 164 -7.15 2.20 4.71
CA LEU A 164 -7.17 3.65 4.97
C LEU A 164 -8.62 4.15 4.91
N THR A 165 -9.07 4.79 5.97
CA THR A 165 -10.42 5.36 6.03
C THR A 165 -10.57 6.55 5.07
N ARG A 166 -11.80 6.85 4.63
CA ARG A 166 -12.10 8.04 3.82
C ARG A 166 -11.54 9.32 4.44
N SER A 167 -11.76 9.53 5.74
CA SER A 167 -11.28 10.72 6.44
C SER A 167 -9.75 10.84 6.44
N ALA A 168 -9.04 9.72 6.51
CA ALA A 168 -7.59 9.72 6.36
C ALA A 168 -7.17 10.07 4.93
N LEU A 169 -7.88 9.53 3.91
CA LEU A 169 -7.57 9.80 2.50
C LEU A 169 -7.67 11.27 2.12
N GLU A 170 -8.63 12.01 2.70
CA GLU A 170 -8.78 13.46 2.49
C GLU A 170 -7.51 14.24 2.85
N THR A 171 -6.76 13.74 3.84
CA THR A 171 -5.45 14.31 4.22
C THR A 171 -4.31 13.71 3.40
N LEU A 172 -4.32 12.40 3.22
CA LEU A 172 -3.20 11.66 2.63
C LEU A 172 -3.01 11.95 1.14
N VAL A 173 -4.06 12.32 0.43
CA VAL A 173 -4.00 12.64 -1.01
C VAL A 173 -3.07 13.81 -1.33
N ASP A 174 -2.85 14.71 -0.37
CA ASP A 174 -2.01 15.91 -0.53
C ASP A 174 -0.63 15.76 0.14
N VAL A 175 -0.35 14.62 0.78
CA VAL A 175 0.95 14.36 1.37
C VAL A 175 2.04 14.30 0.29
N TYR A 176 3.16 14.96 0.59
CA TYR A 176 4.31 15.05 -0.32
C TYR A 176 4.91 13.68 -0.65
N GLY A 177 5.39 13.54 -1.90
CA GLY A 177 6.10 12.38 -2.42
C GLY A 177 5.30 11.69 -3.53
N ASP A 178 6.01 11.30 -4.60
CA ASP A 178 5.41 10.65 -5.75
C ASP A 178 5.93 9.23 -5.96
N ARG A 179 7.00 8.85 -5.25
CA ARG A 179 7.63 7.53 -5.34
C ARG A 179 7.50 6.77 -4.03
N PHE A 180 8.46 5.91 -3.68
CA PHE A 180 8.44 5.10 -2.46
C PHE A 180 8.47 5.95 -1.16
N GLU A 181 9.02 7.16 -1.20
CA GLU A 181 9.00 8.08 -0.06
C GLU A 181 7.60 8.46 0.40
N TYR A 182 6.60 8.40 -0.48
CA TYR A 182 5.22 8.69 -0.15
C TYR A 182 4.68 7.79 0.96
N GLU A 183 4.99 6.50 0.92
CA GLU A 183 4.54 5.54 1.93
C GLU A 183 5.13 5.83 3.33
N THR A 184 6.35 6.36 3.37
CA THR A 184 6.97 6.85 4.61
C THR A 184 6.31 8.14 5.08
N ASN A 185 6.10 9.09 4.17
CA ASN A 185 5.44 10.36 4.49
C ASN A 185 3.99 10.16 4.95
N MET A 186 3.29 9.15 4.44
CA MET A 186 1.97 8.74 4.93
C MET A 186 2.02 8.33 6.41
N LEU A 187 3.03 7.56 6.84
CA LEU A 187 3.19 7.20 8.26
C LEU A 187 3.53 8.42 9.13
N LEU A 188 4.34 9.35 8.61
CA LEU A 188 4.62 10.62 9.29
C LEU A 188 3.35 11.48 9.41
N ALA A 189 2.51 11.49 8.37
CA ALA A 189 1.22 12.17 8.37
C ALA A 189 0.26 11.60 9.42
N PHE A 190 0.27 10.28 9.69
CA PHE A 190 -0.51 9.70 10.77
C PHE A 190 -0.21 10.38 12.11
N LYS A 191 1.08 10.61 12.39
CA LYS A 191 1.50 11.33 13.61
C LYS A 191 1.10 12.79 13.58
N THR A 192 1.39 13.48 12.48
CA THR A 192 1.19 14.92 12.34
C THR A 192 -0.28 15.31 12.45
N TYR A 193 -1.17 14.52 11.84
CA TYR A 193 -2.60 14.82 11.77
C TYR A 193 -3.44 14.01 12.76
N GLY A 194 -2.80 13.22 13.63
CA GLY A 194 -3.51 12.42 14.64
C GLY A 194 -4.40 11.33 14.05
N ILE A 195 -4.03 10.77 12.89
CA ILE A 195 -4.77 9.68 12.25
C ILE A 195 -4.58 8.41 13.07
N ALA A 196 -5.69 7.89 13.61
CA ALA A 196 -5.67 6.65 14.38
C ALA A 196 -5.42 5.44 13.48
N PHE A 197 -4.59 4.52 13.94
CA PHE A 197 -4.31 3.28 13.22
C PHE A 197 -4.09 2.11 14.17
N ASP A 198 -4.39 0.92 13.67
CA ASP A 198 -4.14 -0.37 14.32
C ASP A 198 -3.19 -1.22 13.46
N GLU A 199 -2.55 -2.19 14.06
CA GLU A 199 -1.73 -3.19 13.36
C GLU A 199 -2.45 -4.54 13.34
N VAL A 200 -2.56 -5.15 12.17
CA VAL A 200 -3.07 -6.51 11.98
C VAL A 200 -1.93 -7.39 11.49
N LYS A 201 -1.69 -8.49 12.19
CA LYS A 201 -0.65 -9.45 11.78
C LYS A 201 -1.07 -10.16 10.49
N ILE A 202 -0.19 -10.10 9.49
CA ILE A 202 -0.38 -10.75 8.20
C ILE A 202 0.69 -11.82 7.95
N ARG A 203 0.43 -12.69 6.97
CA ARG A 203 1.40 -13.68 6.51
C ARG A 203 2.59 -12.98 5.88
N THR A 204 3.76 -13.57 6.10
CA THR A 204 4.99 -13.13 5.45
C THR A 204 5.23 -14.05 4.26
N VAL A 205 5.05 -13.53 3.05
CA VAL A 205 5.26 -14.29 1.80
C VAL A 205 6.48 -13.72 1.09
N TYR A 206 7.50 -14.55 0.89
CA TYR A 206 8.66 -14.20 0.09
C TYR A 206 8.60 -14.96 -1.25
N ILE A 207 8.44 -14.22 -2.35
CA ILE A 207 8.46 -14.78 -3.70
C ILE A 207 9.84 -14.44 -4.30
N GLU A 208 10.59 -15.46 -4.75
CA GLU A 208 11.88 -15.32 -5.46
C GLU A 208 12.87 -14.34 -4.80
N GLU A 209 13.03 -14.41 -3.48
CA GLU A 209 13.94 -13.54 -2.70
C GLU A 209 13.75 -12.03 -2.97
N ASN A 210 12.54 -11.59 -3.34
CA ASN A 210 12.20 -10.20 -3.69
C ASN A 210 12.94 -9.65 -4.92
N LYS A 211 13.31 -10.48 -5.89
CA LYS A 211 13.99 -10.04 -7.13
C LYS A 211 13.15 -9.09 -7.99
N SER A 212 11.83 -9.13 -7.85
CA SER A 212 10.88 -8.26 -8.56
C SER A 212 10.71 -6.87 -7.91
N SER A 213 11.32 -6.60 -6.75
CA SER A 213 11.18 -5.31 -6.08
C SER A 213 11.97 -4.21 -6.80
N HIS A 214 11.29 -3.16 -7.24
CA HIS A 214 11.90 -1.92 -7.77
C HIS A 214 12.56 -1.05 -6.70
N PHE A 215 12.57 -1.48 -5.42
CA PHE A 215 13.16 -0.75 -4.30
C PHE A 215 14.69 -0.83 -4.33
N ARG A 216 15.35 0.31 -4.49
CA ARG A 216 16.81 0.45 -4.44
C ARG A 216 17.28 0.62 -3.00
N THR A 217 17.67 -0.48 -2.35
CA THR A 217 17.91 -0.57 -0.91
C THR A 217 18.74 0.59 -0.31
N PHE A 218 19.86 0.98 -0.91
CA PHE A 218 20.71 2.04 -0.34
C PHE A 218 20.17 3.45 -0.59
N THR A 219 19.74 3.75 -1.83
CA THR A 219 19.27 5.09 -2.21
C THR A 219 17.92 5.41 -1.60
N ASP A 220 17.02 4.46 -1.57
CA ASP A 220 15.67 4.68 -1.05
C ASP A 220 15.67 4.66 0.48
N SER A 221 16.46 3.79 1.13
CA SER A 221 16.65 3.85 2.59
C SER A 221 17.26 5.19 3.05
N TRP A 222 18.26 5.71 2.32
CA TRP A 222 18.84 7.01 2.65
C TRP A 222 17.84 8.15 2.52
N ARG A 223 16.96 8.10 1.50
CA ARG A 223 15.87 9.08 1.36
C ARG A 223 14.88 8.99 2.52
N ILE A 224 14.50 7.78 2.94
CA ILE A 224 13.62 7.55 4.08
C ILE A 224 14.21 8.15 5.36
N TYR A 225 15.49 7.88 5.67
CA TYR A 225 16.13 8.44 6.86
C TYR A 225 16.22 9.96 6.81
N LYS A 226 16.53 10.55 5.66
CA LYS A 226 16.50 12.02 5.49
C LYS A 226 15.12 12.60 5.79
N LEU A 227 14.05 11.96 5.34
CA LEU A 227 12.69 12.43 5.59
C LEU A 227 12.33 12.41 7.08
N ILE A 228 12.67 11.32 7.77
CA ILE A 228 12.39 11.18 9.20
C ILE A 228 13.17 12.25 10.00
N LEU A 229 14.44 12.46 9.67
CA LEU A 229 15.26 13.49 10.32
C LEU A 229 14.74 14.90 10.00
N ALA A 230 14.37 15.20 8.77
CA ALA A 230 13.78 16.48 8.38
C ALA A 230 12.47 16.75 9.14
N HIS A 231 11.64 15.72 9.30
CA HIS A 231 10.42 15.81 10.12
C HIS A 231 10.75 16.12 11.60
N PHE A 232 11.71 15.42 12.17
CA PHE A 232 12.14 15.62 13.57
C PHE A 232 12.69 17.03 13.83
N PHE A 233 13.50 17.57 12.91
CA PHE A 233 14.06 18.91 13.04
C PHE A 233 13.13 20.04 12.59
N GLY A 234 11.88 19.74 12.22
CA GLY A 234 10.90 20.75 11.83
C GLY A 234 11.26 21.51 10.55
N THR A 235 12.09 20.93 9.68
CA THR A 235 12.53 21.55 8.42
C THR A 235 11.57 21.26 7.26
N ARG A 236 10.42 20.66 7.56
CA ARG A 236 9.28 20.44 6.66
C ARG A 236 7.96 20.50 7.41
#